data_62ee212187c80039cdcd608dd2102637
#
_entry.id   62ee212187c80039cdcd608dd2102637
#
_cell.length_a   1.000
_cell.length_b   1.000
_cell.length_c   1.000
_cell.angle_alpha   90.00
_cell.angle_beta   90.00
_cell.angle_gamma   90.00
#
_symmetry.space_group_name_H-M   'P 1'
#
loop_
_entity.id
_entity.type
_entity.pdbx_description
1 polymer ?
#
loop_
_entity_poly.entity_id
_entity_poly.type
_entity_poly.pdbx_seq_one_letter_code
_entity_poly.pdbx_strand_id
1 'polypeptide(L)'
;QTGWLSTMYISRPKREKHSRLLRLLKMSRLTKISVLAICVACSSCAPRVATSFWKIGTEADSVRPGYTVIHAEGKTRHCYPITKWEDSADVDTYHQLHHHGVAVESELMAYRLYFDKKQTIDVYCKRTPQLELAQSYWYPNDSLLAEGYGDDILRVSGTVGVGSVKYWNGTKQVHIDAGKRCQYIADQTHHQATIGVTVNDWQVEGKSEEMAVQYTLFAGHRDMRCDVYTTHPIEGLCTGVQTIPAKGGSDTVTIILPNGILLASWGTDWPVNDTVKYGKETVGLGVFIPKAYAGMPVHDKQNNLCLLKEEKNTAHFYLTVCGATKENHPIATNATEWYDYLLKWAKKLK
;
A
#
# COMPACT_ATOMS: atom_id res chain seq x y z
N GLN A 1 54.45 -35.88 -27.51
CA GLN A 1 53.46 -36.95 -27.69
C GLN A 1 52.24 -36.62 -26.83
N THR A 2 51.10 -36.42 -27.55
CA THR A 2 49.69 -36.53 -27.11
C THR A 2 49.30 -35.83 -25.81
N GLY A 3 48.65 -34.68 -25.72
CA GLY A 3 47.43 -34.18 -26.36
C GLY A 3 46.16 -34.66 -25.68
N TRP A 4 45.59 -33.88 -24.69
CA TRP A 4 44.14 -33.91 -24.38
C TRP A 4 43.67 -32.49 -24.05
N LEU A 5 42.94 -31.90 -25.00
CA LEU A 5 42.09 -30.72 -24.81
C LEU A 5 40.82 -31.14 -24.06
N SER A 6 40.63 -30.69 -22.84
CA SER A 6 39.35 -30.81 -22.15
C SER A 6 38.53 -29.51 -22.36
N THR A 7 37.48 -29.65 -23.15
CA THR A 7 36.49 -28.60 -23.43
C THR A 7 35.67 -28.34 -22.16
N MET A 8 35.84 -27.15 -21.57
CA MET A 8 34.97 -26.69 -20.51
C MET A 8 33.59 -26.33 -21.08
N TYR A 9 32.59 -27.11 -20.74
CA TYR A 9 31.18 -26.75 -20.93
C TYR A 9 30.80 -25.71 -19.90
N ILE A 10 30.62 -24.47 -20.34
CA ILE A 10 30.00 -23.41 -19.53
C ILE A 10 28.50 -23.62 -19.61
N SER A 11 27.90 -24.16 -18.56
CA SER A 11 26.45 -24.24 -18.42
C SER A 11 25.88 -22.86 -18.20
N ARG A 12 25.03 -22.38 -19.13
CA ARG A 12 24.23 -21.15 -18.96
C ARG A 12 23.23 -21.37 -17.84
N PRO A 13 23.04 -20.38 -16.93
CA PRO A 13 22.02 -20.46 -15.91
C PRO A 13 20.62 -20.38 -16.55
N LYS A 14 19.72 -21.23 -16.09
CA LYS A 14 18.32 -21.33 -16.54
C LYS A 14 17.54 -20.05 -16.27
N ARG A 15 17.20 -19.34 -17.32
CA ARG A 15 16.34 -18.14 -17.39
C ARG A 15 14.85 -18.51 -17.44
N GLU A 16 14.32 -19.33 -16.57
CA GLU A 16 12.93 -19.79 -16.75
C GLU A 16 11.94 -19.50 -15.63
N LYS A 17 12.35 -19.04 -14.46
CA LYS A 17 11.41 -18.85 -13.34
C LYS A 17 10.72 -17.48 -13.26
N HIS A 18 11.31 -16.42 -13.85
CA HIS A 18 10.73 -15.07 -13.83
C HIS A 18 9.44 -14.90 -14.65
N SER A 19 9.07 -15.90 -15.48
CA SER A 19 7.96 -15.78 -16.42
C SER A 19 6.57 -16.11 -15.83
N ARG A 20 6.49 -16.85 -14.73
CA ARG A 20 5.19 -17.33 -14.21
C ARG A 20 4.40 -16.26 -13.47
N LEU A 21 5.01 -15.56 -12.55
CA LEU A 21 4.31 -14.49 -11.80
C LEU A 21 3.91 -13.32 -12.71
N LEU A 22 4.81 -12.93 -13.63
CA LEU A 22 4.49 -11.93 -14.66
C LEU A 22 3.42 -12.41 -15.64
N ARG A 23 3.29 -13.74 -15.87
CA ARG A 23 2.17 -14.29 -16.67
C ARG A 23 0.84 -14.24 -15.91
N LEU A 24 0.83 -14.52 -14.62
CA LEU A 24 -0.37 -14.37 -13.79
C LEU A 24 -0.85 -12.92 -13.75
N LEU A 25 0.07 -11.98 -13.61
CA LEU A 25 -0.25 -10.54 -13.67
C LEU A 25 -0.75 -10.10 -15.08
N LYS A 26 -0.31 -10.78 -16.16
CA LYS A 26 -0.82 -10.54 -17.52
C LYS A 26 -2.16 -11.20 -17.80
N MET A 27 -2.49 -12.32 -17.15
CA MET A 27 -3.78 -13.01 -17.38
C MET A 27 -4.99 -12.29 -16.75
N SER A 28 -4.79 -11.43 -15.74
CA SER A 28 -5.87 -10.58 -15.20
C SER A 28 -6.33 -9.48 -16.18
N ARG A 29 -5.64 -9.30 -17.32
CA ARG A 29 -6.02 -8.34 -18.37
C ARG A 29 -7.09 -8.82 -19.35
N LEU A 30 -7.60 -10.06 -19.24
CA LEU A 30 -8.49 -10.67 -20.24
C LEU A 30 -9.98 -10.59 -19.90
N THR A 31 -10.42 -9.59 -19.13
CA THR A 31 -11.84 -9.20 -19.12
C THR A 31 -11.97 -7.74 -19.54
N LYS A 32 -11.58 -7.44 -20.78
CA LYS A 32 -11.99 -6.22 -21.44
C LYS A 32 -13.44 -6.39 -21.89
N ILE A 33 -14.37 -5.95 -21.07
CA ILE A 33 -15.70 -5.59 -21.55
C ILE A 33 -15.52 -4.29 -22.34
N SER A 34 -15.62 -4.39 -23.65
CA SER A 34 -15.65 -3.24 -24.55
C SER A 34 -16.95 -2.48 -24.32
N VAL A 35 -16.91 -1.47 -23.44
CA VAL A 35 -17.92 -0.42 -23.43
C VAL A 35 -17.37 0.69 -24.31
N LEU A 36 -17.90 0.76 -25.55
CA LEU A 36 -17.68 1.87 -26.44
C LEU A 36 -18.42 3.08 -25.88
N ALA A 37 -17.79 3.84 -25.01
CA ALA A 37 -18.30 5.13 -24.55
C ALA A 37 -17.82 6.20 -25.55
N ILE A 38 -18.75 6.84 -26.20
CA ILE A 38 -18.53 8.04 -26.98
C ILE A 38 -18.03 9.13 -26.03
N CYS A 39 -16.72 9.39 -26.04
CA CYS A 39 -16.13 10.52 -25.34
C CYS A 39 -16.48 11.80 -26.10
N VAL A 40 -17.46 12.54 -25.58
CA VAL A 40 -17.53 13.98 -25.81
C VAL A 40 -16.32 14.58 -25.13
N ALA A 41 -15.40 15.16 -25.86
CA ALA A 41 -14.21 15.82 -25.38
C ALA A 41 -14.61 17.03 -24.52
N CYS A 42 -14.68 16.85 -23.20
CA CYS A 42 -14.55 17.94 -22.25
C CYS A 42 -13.06 18.15 -21.98
N SER A 43 -12.47 19.11 -22.67
CA SER A 43 -11.17 19.66 -22.34
C SER A 43 -11.22 20.29 -20.94
N SER A 44 -10.41 19.75 -20.03
CA SER A 44 -10.05 20.20 -18.67
C SER A 44 -10.63 19.44 -17.47
N CYS A 45 -10.60 18.12 -17.46
CA CYS A 45 -10.66 17.43 -16.17
C CYS A 45 -9.22 17.13 -15.73
N ALA A 46 -8.74 17.86 -14.72
CA ALA A 46 -7.51 17.49 -14.01
C ALA A 46 -7.66 16.05 -13.47
N PRO A 47 -6.59 15.27 -13.45
CA PRO A 47 -6.65 13.92 -12.88
C PRO A 47 -7.11 13.99 -11.42
N ARG A 48 -7.99 13.07 -11.02
CA ARG A 48 -8.51 12.95 -9.64
C ARG A 48 -7.88 11.79 -8.89
N VAL A 49 -6.97 11.09 -9.54
CA VAL A 49 -6.16 10.01 -8.99
C VAL A 49 -4.79 10.07 -9.61
N ALA A 50 -3.74 9.85 -8.81
CA ALA A 50 -2.36 9.89 -9.27
C ALA A 50 -1.50 8.89 -8.53
N THR A 51 -0.35 8.56 -9.13
CA THR A 51 0.74 7.83 -8.47
C THR A 51 1.91 8.78 -8.24
N SER A 52 2.67 8.52 -7.18
CA SER A 52 3.95 9.17 -6.93
C SER A 52 4.98 8.07 -6.70
N PHE A 53 5.89 7.91 -7.67
CA PHE A 53 6.97 6.96 -7.55
C PHE A 53 8.23 7.56 -8.18
N TRP A 54 9.08 8.11 -7.33
CA TRP A 54 10.24 8.88 -7.74
C TRP A 54 11.48 8.41 -6.99
N LYS A 55 12.60 8.33 -7.70
CA LYS A 55 13.90 8.11 -7.10
C LYS A 55 14.54 9.44 -6.75
N ILE A 56 15.14 9.51 -5.58
CA ILE A 56 16.00 10.63 -5.19
C ILE A 56 17.31 10.50 -5.97
N GLY A 57 17.59 11.52 -6.76
CA GLY A 57 18.77 11.57 -7.62
C GLY A 57 19.86 12.49 -7.07
N THR A 58 21.01 12.43 -7.71
CA THR A 58 22.09 13.38 -7.61
C THR A 58 21.92 14.46 -8.67
N GLU A 59 22.78 15.50 -8.68
CA GLU A 59 22.79 16.49 -9.77
C GLU A 59 22.97 15.85 -11.15
N ALA A 60 23.76 14.79 -11.26
CA ALA A 60 23.93 14.04 -12.51
C ALA A 60 22.63 13.42 -13.03
N ASP A 61 21.69 13.11 -12.14
CA ASP A 61 20.39 12.56 -12.51
C ASP A 61 19.41 13.64 -13.02
N SER A 62 19.71 14.92 -12.79
CA SER A 62 18.86 16.05 -13.19
C SER A 62 18.64 16.18 -14.71
N VAL A 63 19.49 15.54 -15.50
CA VAL A 63 19.36 15.50 -16.98
C VAL A 63 18.35 14.46 -17.46
N ARG A 64 17.82 13.65 -16.58
CA ARG A 64 16.83 12.61 -16.94
C ARG A 64 15.46 13.23 -17.21
N PRO A 65 14.66 12.66 -18.15
CA PRO A 65 13.31 13.12 -18.41
C PRO A 65 12.44 13.10 -17.15
N GLY A 66 11.66 14.14 -16.95
CA GLY A 66 10.75 14.27 -15.81
C GLY A 66 11.42 14.65 -14.49
N TYR A 67 12.72 14.96 -14.51
CA TYR A 67 13.41 15.51 -13.34
C TYR A 67 12.65 16.68 -12.73
N THR A 68 12.54 16.68 -11.42
CA THR A 68 11.91 17.75 -10.65
C THR A 68 12.69 18.05 -9.39
N VAL A 69 12.46 19.23 -8.86
CA VAL A 69 13.05 19.71 -7.60
C VAL A 69 11.91 19.84 -6.59
N ILE A 70 12.06 19.16 -5.46
CA ILE A 70 11.12 19.24 -4.35
C ILE A 70 11.81 19.92 -3.17
N HIS A 71 11.16 20.92 -2.62
CA HIS A 71 11.63 21.63 -1.43
C HIS A 71 10.84 21.15 -0.21
N ALA A 72 11.51 20.49 0.72
CA ALA A 72 10.92 20.04 1.96
C ALA A 72 11.89 20.27 3.12
N GLU A 73 11.39 20.72 4.24
CA GLU A 73 12.17 20.97 5.48
C GLU A 73 13.40 21.85 5.25
N GLY A 74 13.30 22.85 4.38
CA GLY A 74 14.41 23.75 4.04
C GLY A 74 15.53 23.10 3.22
N LYS A 75 15.33 21.87 2.74
CA LYS A 75 16.29 21.14 1.90
C LYS A 75 15.74 20.96 0.49
N THR A 76 16.60 21.17 -0.49
CA THR A 76 16.31 20.85 -1.90
C THR A 76 16.56 19.36 -2.14
N ARG A 77 15.58 18.69 -2.74
CA ARG A 77 15.69 17.30 -3.17
C ARG A 77 15.49 17.22 -4.68
N HIS A 78 16.39 16.52 -5.34
CA HIS A 78 16.35 16.28 -6.77
C HIS A 78 15.78 14.89 -7.00
N CYS A 79 14.68 14.79 -7.74
CA CYS A 79 13.97 13.55 -7.96
C CYS A 79 13.59 13.40 -9.43
N TYR A 80 13.45 12.16 -9.88
CA TYR A 80 12.92 11.85 -11.21
C TYR A 80 11.93 10.66 -11.13
N PRO A 81 10.88 10.68 -11.95
CA PRO A 81 9.86 9.63 -11.91
C PRO A 81 10.44 8.29 -12.37
N ILE A 82 9.98 7.24 -11.72
CA ILE A 82 10.25 5.86 -12.07
C ILE A 82 8.94 5.10 -12.11
N THR A 83 8.89 4.01 -12.84
CA THR A 83 7.70 3.14 -12.92
C THR A 83 7.92 1.80 -12.23
N LYS A 84 9.18 1.47 -11.92
CA LYS A 84 9.59 0.22 -11.28
C LYS A 84 10.91 0.43 -10.55
N TRP A 85 11.02 -0.18 -9.37
CA TRP A 85 12.27 -0.29 -8.62
C TRP A 85 12.37 -1.67 -8.00
N GLU A 86 13.52 -2.31 -8.16
CA GLU A 86 13.83 -3.63 -7.59
C GLU A 86 15.12 -3.54 -6.78
N ASP A 87 15.11 -4.10 -5.59
CA ASP A 87 16.29 -4.13 -4.74
C ASP A 87 16.36 -5.40 -3.90
N SER A 88 17.55 -5.70 -3.39
CA SER A 88 17.78 -6.73 -2.39
C SER A 88 17.33 -6.24 -1.00
N ALA A 89 17.05 -7.18 -0.09
CA ALA A 89 16.40 -6.90 1.20
C ALA A 89 17.17 -5.94 2.12
N ASP A 90 18.47 -5.78 1.95
CA ASP A 90 19.36 -5.10 2.91
C ASP A 90 19.75 -3.68 2.49
N VAL A 91 19.21 -3.17 1.40
CA VAL A 91 19.55 -1.83 0.91
C VAL A 91 18.64 -0.80 1.55
N ASP A 92 19.19 0.36 1.90
CA ASP A 92 18.44 1.50 2.42
C ASP A 92 17.58 2.18 1.34
N THR A 93 16.76 1.38 0.68
CA THR A 93 15.85 1.83 -0.38
C THR A 93 14.78 2.77 0.15
N TYR A 94 14.41 2.61 1.41
CA TYR A 94 13.47 3.45 2.11
C TYR A 94 13.87 4.95 2.06
N HIS A 95 15.16 5.28 2.17
CA HIS A 95 15.65 6.66 2.08
C HIS A 95 16.04 7.08 0.67
N GLN A 96 16.06 6.17 -0.30
CA GLN A 96 16.37 6.49 -1.70
C GLN A 96 15.14 6.86 -2.52
N LEU A 97 13.95 6.64 -1.98
CA LEU A 97 12.68 6.86 -2.66
C LEU A 97 11.89 8.01 -2.02
N HIS A 98 11.32 8.85 -2.87
CA HIS A 98 10.31 9.81 -2.49
C HIS A 98 9.12 9.08 -1.84
N HIS A 99 8.58 9.61 -0.74
CA HIS A 99 7.55 8.97 0.09
C HIS A 99 7.93 7.58 0.62
N HIS A 100 9.23 7.25 0.67
CA HIS A 100 9.75 5.95 1.13
C HIS A 100 9.28 4.75 0.32
N GLY A 101 8.79 4.97 -0.90
CA GLY A 101 8.28 3.95 -1.79
C GLY A 101 7.24 4.47 -2.75
N VAL A 102 6.56 3.53 -3.44
CA VAL A 102 5.47 3.88 -4.34
C VAL A 102 4.25 4.36 -3.56
N ALA A 103 3.61 5.42 -4.04
CA ALA A 103 2.42 5.99 -3.45
C ALA A 103 1.31 6.17 -4.47
N VAL A 104 0.07 6.17 -3.99
CA VAL A 104 -1.14 6.41 -4.79
C VAL A 104 -2.07 7.32 -4.02
N GLU A 105 -2.69 8.26 -4.72
CA GLU A 105 -3.65 9.19 -4.13
C GLU A 105 -4.88 9.38 -5.01
N SER A 106 -6.02 9.54 -4.36
CA SER A 106 -7.19 10.24 -4.92
C SER A 106 -7.24 11.66 -4.36
N GLU A 107 -8.20 12.44 -4.77
CA GLU A 107 -8.45 13.73 -4.15
C GLU A 107 -8.85 13.65 -2.67
N LEU A 108 -9.27 12.46 -2.19
CA LEU A 108 -9.77 12.28 -0.81
C LEU A 108 -8.74 11.71 0.16
N MET A 109 -7.85 10.82 -0.31
CA MET A 109 -6.92 10.09 0.54
C MET A 109 -5.67 9.71 -0.24
N ALA A 110 -4.54 9.55 0.45
CA ALA A 110 -3.33 9.01 -0.12
C ALA A 110 -2.77 7.87 0.72
N TYR A 111 -2.12 6.93 0.03
CA TYR A 111 -1.52 5.75 0.61
C TYR A 111 -0.10 5.57 0.09
N ARG A 112 0.84 5.35 1.00
CA ARG A 112 2.26 5.17 0.72
C ARG A 112 2.66 3.75 1.10
N LEU A 113 3.22 3.00 0.17
CA LEU A 113 3.69 1.64 0.41
C LEU A 113 5.20 1.67 0.67
N TYR A 114 5.60 1.51 1.91
CA TYR A 114 7.01 1.56 2.30
C TYR A 114 7.84 0.47 1.65
N PHE A 115 8.97 0.87 1.09
CA PHE A 115 9.93 -0.03 0.46
C PHE A 115 10.96 -0.52 1.50
N ASP A 116 10.48 -1.29 2.44
CA ASP A 116 11.29 -1.95 3.46
C ASP A 116 10.72 -3.34 3.79
N LYS A 117 11.36 -4.07 4.68
CA LYS A 117 10.87 -5.38 5.15
C LYS A 117 9.49 -5.34 5.78
N LYS A 118 9.06 -4.21 6.28
CA LYS A 118 7.72 -4.06 6.86
C LYS A 118 6.65 -4.07 5.76
N GLN A 119 6.93 -3.47 4.60
CA GLN A 119 5.97 -3.37 3.49
C GLN A 119 4.60 -2.90 3.98
N THR A 120 4.61 -1.93 4.91
CA THR A 120 3.39 -1.44 5.54
C THR A 120 2.85 -0.26 4.74
N ILE A 121 1.52 -0.20 4.63
CA ILE A 121 0.82 0.95 4.08
C ILE A 121 0.78 2.03 5.15
N ASP A 122 1.21 3.19 4.79
CA ASP A 122 1.08 4.43 5.54
C ASP A 122 0.00 5.32 4.94
N VAL A 123 -0.65 6.12 5.77
CA VAL A 123 -1.83 6.90 5.39
C VAL A 123 -1.55 8.38 5.50
N TYR A 124 -1.68 9.04 4.37
CA TYR A 124 -1.66 10.49 4.28
C TYR A 124 -3.08 11.00 4.06
N CYS A 125 -3.59 11.77 5.01
CA CYS A 125 -4.95 12.32 4.97
C CYS A 125 -4.94 13.76 4.49
N LYS A 126 -5.95 14.15 3.75
CA LYS A 126 -6.11 15.48 3.15
C LYS A 126 -7.11 16.32 3.92
N ARG A 127 -6.84 17.61 4.04
CA ARG A 127 -7.79 18.56 4.66
C ARG A 127 -8.95 18.87 3.74
N THR A 128 -8.64 19.04 2.45
CA THR A 128 -9.59 19.32 1.37
C THR A 128 -9.32 18.40 0.18
N PRO A 129 -10.33 18.13 -0.67
CA PRO A 129 -10.16 17.29 -1.84
C PRO A 129 -9.17 17.89 -2.86
N GLN A 130 -7.96 17.33 -2.95
CA GLN A 130 -6.93 17.71 -3.93
C GLN A 130 -5.85 16.63 -4.05
N LEU A 131 -5.01 16.69 -5.09
CA LEU A 131 -3.81 15.87 -5.20
C LEU A 131 -2.63 16.62 -4.57
N GLU A 132 -1.84 15.93 -3.72
CA GLU A 132 -0.84 16.58 -2.87
C GLU A 132 0.55 15.94 -2.90
N LEU A 133 0.65 14.63 -3.16
CA LEU A 133 1.88 13.88 -2.95
C LEU A 133 3.06 14.35 -3.82
N ALA A 134 2.78 14.88 -5.02
CA ALA A 134 3.83 15.38 -5.90
C ALA A 134 4.52 16.65 -5.37
N GLN A 135 3.90 17.40 -4.45
CA GLN A 135 4.42 18.66 -3.92
C GLN A 135 5.19 18.50 -2.62
N SER A 136 4.93 17.45 -1.85
CA SER A 136 5.64 17.15 -0.61
C SER A 136 6.75 16.12 -0.83
N TYR A 137 7.80 16.15 -0.01
CA TYR A 137 8.89 15.19 -0.10
C TYR A 137 8.54 13.89 0.64
N TRP A 138 8.80 13.77 1.92
CA TRP A 138 8.29 12.73 2.80
C TRP A 138 7.11 13.23 3.62
N TYR A 139 7.21 14.49 4.06
CA TYR A 139 6.20 15.23 4.81
C TYR A 139 6.04 16.61 4.19
N PRO A 140 4.86 17.23 4.28
CA PRO A 140 4.69 18.62 3.89
C PRO A 140 5.55 19.53 4.78
N ASN A 141 6.10 20.57 4.19
CA ASN A 141 6.76 21.63 4.93
C ASN A 141 5.72 22.60 5.52
N ASP A 142 6.17 23.54 6.35
CA ASP A 142 5.29 24.49 7.02
C ASP A 142 4.52 25.39 6.03
N SER A 143 5.07 25.67 4.85
CA SER A 143 4.38 26.43 3.79
C SER A 143 3.19 25.64 3.25
N LEU A 144 3.39 24.38 2.88
CA LEU A 144 2.32 23.50 2.40
C LEU A 144 1.23 23.29 3.47
N LEU A 145 1.63 23.11 4.73
CA LEU A 145 0.68 23.00 5.84
C LEU A 145 -0.15 24.27 6.01
N ALA A 146 0.47 25.45 5.86
CA ALA A 146 -0.22 26.75 5.90
C ALA A 146 -1.16 26.96 4.69
N GLU A 147 -0.85 26.37 3.55
CA GLU A 147 -1.68 26.34 2.34
C GLU A 147 -2.86 25.37 2.45
N GLY A 148 -2.96 24.61 3.55
CA GLY A 148 -4.08 23.70 3.80
C GLY A 148 -3.84 22.27 3.31
N TYR A 149 -2.59 21.88 3.03
CA TYR A 149 -2.25 20.49 2.75
C TYR A 149 -2.49 19.60 3.96
N GLY A 150 -2.77 18.34 3.69
CA GLY A 150 -2.87 17.32 4.71
C GLY A 150 -1.52 16.86 5.24
N ASP A 151 -1.52 15.73 5.94
CA ASP A 151 -0.31 15.15 6.53
C ASP A 151 -0.54 13.67 6.90
N ASP A 152 0.51 13.02 7.40
CA ASP A 152 0.42 11.71 8.04
C ASP A 152 -0.56 11.74 9.21
N ILE A 153 -1.35 10.68 9.33
CA ILE A 153 -2.32 10.53 10.41
C ILE A 153 -2.13 9.24 11.21
N LEU A 154 -1.25 8.35 10.77
CA LEU A 154 -1.14 7.00 11.33
C LEU A 154 0.31 6.58 11.52
N ARG A 155 0.78 6.47 12.76
CA ARG A 155 2.08 5.87 13.07
C ARG A 155 1.99 4.35 13.00
N VAL A 156 2.47 3.76 11.91
CA VAL A 156 2.36 2.31 11.67
C VAL A 156 3.41 1.49 12.42
N SER A 157 4.60 2.03 12.70
CA SER A 157 5.67 1.36 13.45
C SER A 157 5.89 -0.11 13.03
N GLY A 158 5.74 -1.07 13.95
CA GLY A 158 5.85 -2.51 13.72
C GLY A 158 4.51 -3.24 13.52
N THR A 159 3.41 -2.52 13.34
CA THR A 159 2.06 -3.07 13.22
C THR A 159 1.71 -3.46 11.78
N VAL A 160 0.47 -3.92 11.58
CA VAL A 160 -0.10 -4.14 10.25
C VAL A 160 -0.49 -2.81 9.56
N GLY A 161 -0.56 -1.69 10.29
CA GLY A 161 -1.16 -0.46 9.78
C GLY A 161 -2.62 -0.66 9.41
N VAL A 162 -2.98 -0.45 8.15
CA VAL A 162 -4.29 -0.76 7.58
C VAL A 162 -4.11 -1.53 6.26
N GLY A 163 -4.62 -2.76 6.18
CA GLY A 163 -4.65 -3.53 4.94
C GLY A 163 -3.29 -3.94 4.38
N SER A 164 -2.20 -3.86 5.14
CA SER A 164 -0.93 -4.44 4.70
C SER A 164 -1.00 -5.97 4.83
N VAL A 165 -0.41 -6.68 3.86
CA VAL A 165 -0.30 -8.13 3.94
C VAL A 165 0.88 -8.51 4.83
N LYS A 166 0.64 -9.41 5.78
CA LYS A 166 1.60 -9.91 6.77
C LYS A 166 1.49 -11.44 6.83
N TYR A 167 2.37 -12.03 7.63
CA TYR A 167 2.33 -13.45 7.94
C TYR A 167 1.99 -13.67 9.42
N TRP A 168 1.10 -14.60 9.70
CA TRP A 168 0.74 -15.02 11.06
C TRP A 168 1.54 -16.26 11.45
N ASN A 169 2.38 -16.16 12.47
CA ASN A 169 3.24 -17.27 12.92
C ASN A 169 2.60 -18.15 14.02
N GLY A 170 1.29 -18.05 14.19
CA GLY A 170 0.55 -18.77 15.25
C GLY A 170 0.32 -17.94 16.53
N THR A 171 1.11 -16.86 16.75
CA THR A 171 1.00 -16.03 17.96
C THR A 171 0.93 -14.53 17.68
N LYS A 172 1.56 -14.06 16.62
CA LYS A 172 1.59 -12.65 16.21
C LYS A 172 1.82 -12.52 14.72
N GLN A 173 1.50 -11.34 14.20
CA GLN A 173 1.92 -10.97 12.84
C GLN A 173 3.44 -10.78 12.78
N VAL A 174 4.04 -11.17 11.66
CA VAL A 174 5.42 -10.91 11.33
C VAL A 174 5.53 -10.29 9.93
N HIS A 175 6.58 -9.50 9.73
CA HIS A 175 6.82 -8.88 8.43
C HIS A 175 7.29 -9.90 7.40
N ILE A 176 7.07 -9.60 6.13
CA ILE A 176 7.53 -10.40 5.00
C ILE A 176 8.97 -10.01 4.69
N ASP A 177 9.91 -10.72 5.31
CA ASP A 177 11.35 -10.49 5.16
C ASP A 177 11.86 -11.29 3.95
N ALA A 178 11.73 -10.71 2.77
CA ALA A 178 12.04 -11.35 1.49
C ALA A 178 13.43 -10.97 0.98
N GLY A 179 14.12 -11.89 0.33
CA GLY A 179 15.44 -11.66 -0.26
C GLY A 179 15.45 -10.60 -1.37
N LYS A 180 14.33 -10.46 -2.08
CA LYS A 180 14.14 -9.42 -3.10
C LYS A 180 12.76 -8.82 -3.03
N ARG A 181 12.68 -7.53 -3.28
CA ARG A 181 11.43 -6.77 -3.35
C ARG A 181 11.43 -5.85 -4.57
N CYS A 182 10.30 -5.77 -5.25
CA CYS A 182 10.10 -4.83 -6.34
C CYS A 182 8.80 -4.06 -6.13
N GLN A 183 8.86 -2.74 -6.18
CA GLN A 183 7.67 -1.90 -6.28
C GLN A 183 7.49 -1.36 -7.69
N TYR A 184 6.24 -1.12 -8.09
CA TYR A 184 5.93 -0.69 -9.44
C TYR A 184 4.57 0.00 -9.52
N ILE A 185 4.40 0.81 -10.57
CA ILE A 185 3.11 1.32 -11.01
C ILE A 185 2.55 0.29 -12.01
N ALA A 186 1.43 -0.34 -11.69
CA ALA A 186 0.81 -1.35 -12.55
C ALA A 186 -0.09 -0.74 -13.62
N ASP A 187 -0.85 0.31 -13.24
CA ASP A 187 -1.76 1.03 -14.14
C ASP A 187 -2.05 2.43 -13.59
N GLN A 188 -2.30 3.36 -14.50
CA GLN A 188 -2.77 4.71 -14.15
C GLN A 188 -3.61 5.27 -15.29
N THR A 189 -4.83 5.66 -14.95
CA THR A 189 -5.79 6.32 -15.85
C THR A 189 -6.36 7.56 -15.16
N HIS A 190 -7.30 8.26 -15.80
CA HIS A 190 -8.02 9.36 -15.14
C HIS A 190 -8.95 8.92 -14.01
N HIS A 191 -9.31 7.62 -13.94
CA HIS A 191 -10.34 7.11 -13.04
C HIS A 191 -9.78 6.16 -11.98
N GLN A 192 -8.63 5.56 -12.22
CA GLN A 192 -7.99 4.63 -11.29
C GLN A 192 -6.47 4.66 -11.42
N ALA A 193 -5.82 4.31 -10.33
CA ALA A 193 -4.40 4.02 -10.32
C ALA A 193 -4.14 2.74 -9.49
N THR A 194 -3.21 1.92 -9.98
CA THR A 194 -2.83 0.67 -9.32
C THR A 194 -1.32 0.66 -9.11
N ILE A 195 -0.92 0.53 -7.86
CA ILE A 195 0.47 0.30 -7.45
C ILE A 195 0.65 -1.14 -7.01
N GLY A 196 1.87 -1.65 -7.03
CA GLY A 196 2.12 -3.02 -6.64
C GLY A 196 3.48 -3.23 -6.00
N VAL A 197 3.58 -4.36 -5.31
CA VAL A 197 4.83 -4.90 -4.78
C VAL A 197 4.90 -6.39 -5.08
N THR A 198 6.07 -6.85 -5.48
CA THR A 198 6.40 -8.28 -5.52
C THR A 198 7.51 -8.57 -4.52
N VAL A 199 7.45 -9.72 -3.92
CA VAL A 199 8.50 -10.30 -3.09
C VAL A 199 8.92 -11.65 -3.64
N ASN A 200 10.21 -11.93 -3.61
CA ASN A 200 10.80 -13.19 -4.04
C ASN A 200 11.82 -13.64 -2.98
N ASP A 201 12.08 -14.93 -2.96
CA ASP A 201 13.00 -15.55 -1.99
C ASP A 201 12.59 -15.28 -0.53
N TRP A 202 11.30 -15.20 -0.25
CA TRP A 202 10.77 -15.11 1.09
C TRP A 202 10.74 -16.50 1.73
N GLN A 203 11.48 -16.67 2.82
CA GLN A 203 11.59 -17.94 3.52
C GLN A 203 10.48 -18.09 4.56
N VAL A 204 9.58 -19.04 4.35
CA VAL A 204 8.47 -19.37 5.24
C VAL A 204 8.46 -20.88 5.46
N GLU A 205 8.55 -21.32 6.71
CA GLU A 205 8.50 -22.75 7.11
C GLU A 205 9.42 -23.65 6.27
N GLY A 206 10.62 -23.14 5.93
CA GLY A 206 11.61 -23.87 5.14
C GLY A 206 11.33 -23.91 3.63
N LYS A 207 10.36 -23.15 3.14
CA LYS A 207 10.05 -22.99 1.71
C LYS A 207 10.38 -21.57 1.26
N SER A 208 10.78 -21.44 0.00
CA SER A 208 10.95 -20.15 -0.64
C SER A 208 9.68 -19.76 -1.36
N GLU A 209 9.06 -18.68 -0.92
CA GLU A 209 7.77 -18.20 -1.39
C GLU A 209 7.92 -16.95 -2.27
N GLU A 210 6.96 -16.79 -3.19
CA GLU A 210 6.83 -15.62 -4.06
C GLU A 210 5.39 -15.09 -3.98
N MET A 211 5.25 -13.77 -3.83
CA MET A 211 3.96 -13.11 -3.72
C MET A 211 3.96 -11.78 -4.44
N ALA A 212 2.83 -11.39 -4.99
CA ALA A 212 2.55 -10.03 -5.43
C ALA A 212 1.32 -9.48 -4.74
N VAL A 213 1.34 -8.20 -4.37
CA VAL A 213 0.16 -7.47 -3.88
C VAL A 213 -0.02 -6.24 -4.75
N GLN A 214 -1.25 -6.02 -5.19
CA GLN A 214 -1.66 -4.82 -5.93
C GLN A 214 -2.72 -4.06 -5.15
N TYR A 215 -2.62 -2.75 -5.17
CA TYR A 215 -3.53 -1.82 -4.51
C TYR A 215 -4.09 -0.87 -5.56
N THR A 216 -5.41 -0.89 -5.73
CA THR A 216 -6.12 -0.05 -6.71
C THR A 216 -6.98 0.97 -6.00
N LEU A 217 -6.73 2.24 -6.29
CA LEU A 217 -7.49 3.39 -5.80
C LEU A 217 -8.26 4.02 -6.97
N PHE A 218 -9.52 4.38 -6.73
CA PHE A 218 -10.36 5.02 -7.72
C PHE A 218 -10.53 6.52 -7.44
N ALA A 219 -10.72 7.32 -8.48
CA ALA A 219 -11.08 8.73 -8.37
C ALA A 219 -12.40 8.88 -7.60
N GLY A 220 -12.46 9.79 -6.64
CA GLY A 220 -13.62 9.97 -5.76
C GLY A 220 -13.74 8.96 -4.63
N HIS A 221 -12.79 8.06 -4.49
CA HIS A 221 -12.77 7.04 -3.45
C HIS A 221 -11.67 7.31 -2.42
N ARG A 222 -11.96 6.93 -1.17
CA ARG A 222 -10.97 6.83 -0.10
C ARG A 222 -10.57 5.39 0.19
N ASP A 223 -11.34 4.45 -0.31
CA ASP A 223 -11.13 3.02 -0.16
C ASP A 223 -10.30 2.46 -1.32
N MET A 224 -9.45 1.49 -1.02
CA MET A 224 -8.69 0.74 -2.00
C MET A 224 -9.14 -0.72 -2.05
N ARG A 225 -9.12 -1.29 -3.24
CA ARG A 225 -9.11 -2.73 -3.46
C ARG A 225 -7.68 -3.24 -3.43
N CYS A 226 -7.47 -4.35 -2.73
CA CYS A 226 -6.18 -5.01 -2.59
C CYS A 226 -6.29 -6.44 -3.14
N ASP A 227 -5.43 -6.79 -4.10
CA ASP A 227 -5.39 -8.10 -4.72
C ASP A 227 -4.03 -8.77 -4.40
N VAL A 228 -4.09 -9.97 -3.84
CA VAL A 228 -2.93 -10.80 -3.49
C VAL A 228 -2.81 -11.94 -4.49
N TYR A 229 -1.61 -12.18 -4.97
CA TYR A 229 -1.29 -13.23 -5.92
C TYR A 229 -0.10 -14.03 -5.40
N THR A 230 -0.21 -15.36 -5.42
CA THR A 230 0.84 -16.28 -4.99
C THR A 230 1.14 -17.30 -6.09
N THR A 231 2.25 -17.98 -6.02
CA THR A 231 2.56 -19.09 -6.96
C THR A 231 1.87 -20.39 -6.56
N HIS A 232 1.60 -20.54 -5.30
CA HIS A 232 0.80 -21.60 -4.66
C HIS A 232 0.26 -21.06 -3.34
N PRO A 233 -0.78 -21.66 -2.75
CA PRO A 233 -1.36 -21.18 -1.49
C PRO A 233 -0.30 -21.10 -0.37
N ILE A 234 -0.29 -19.98 0.35
CA ILE A 234 0.59 -19.74 1.49
C ILE A 234 -0.27 -19.63 2.74
N GLU A 235 -0.24 -20.70 3.55
CA GLU A 235 -0.95 -20.69 4.83
C GLU A 235 -0.36 -19.61 5.76
N GLY A 236 -1.22 -18.92 6.50
CA GLY A 236 -0.80 -17.88 7.44
C GLY A 236 -0.71 -16.46 6.87
N LEU A 237 -0.96 -16.24 5.58
CA LEU A 237 -1.15 -14.87 5.10
C LEU A 237 -2.29 -14.20 5.86
N CYS A 238 -2.10 -12.96 6.30
CA CYS A 238 -3.11 -12.20 7.02
C CYS A 238 -3.08 -10.72 6.67
N THR A 239 -4.18 -10.07 6.95
CA THR A 239 -4.30 -8.60 6.87
C THR A 239 -5.27 -8.11 7.93
N GLY A 240 -5.37 -6.80 8.12
CA GLY A 240 -6.27 -6.22 9.10
C GLY A 240 -5.96 -4.77 9.45
N VAL A 241 -6.24 -4.39 10.68
CA VAL A 241 -6.06 -3.04 11.20
C VAL A 241 -5.21 -3.07 12.47
N GLN A 242 -4.35 -2.05 12.63
CA GLN A 242 -3.68 -1.87 13.90
C GLN A 242 -4.65 -1.38 14.99
N THR A 243 -4.32 -1.68 16.23
CA THR A 243 -4.94 -1.08 17.40
C THR A 243 -4.41 0.36 17.55
N ILE A 244 -5.31 1.32 17.73
CA ILE A 244 -4.92 2.71 17.98
C ILE A 244 -5.23 2.98 19.45
N PRO A 245 -4.25 3.35 20.28
CA PRO A 245 -4.49 3.67 21.67
C PRO A 245 -5.43 4.87 21.78
N ALA A 246 -6.62 4.65 22.34
CA ALA A 246 -7.54 5.72 22.73
C ALA A 246 -7.38 6.05 24.21
N LYS A 247 -7.88 7.20 24.66
CA LYS A 247 -7.97 7.50 26.11
C LYS A 247 -8.84 6.44 26.79
N GLY A 248 -8.21 5.52 27.53
CA GLY A 248 -8.89 4.48 28.29
C GLY A 248 -9.08 3.15 27.59
N GLY A 249 -8.50 2.93 26.41
CA GLY A 249 -8.57 1.64 25.70
C GLY A 249 -8.38 1.76 24.20
N SER A 250 -8.58 0.66 23.51
CA SER A 250 -8.53 0.55 22.07
C SER A 250 -9.91 0.14 21.56
N ASP A 251 -10.52 0.98 20.73
CA ASP A 251 -11.77 0.64 20.05
C ASP A 251 -11.44 -0.16 18.78
N THR A 252 -11.39 -1.47 18.94
CA THR A 252 -11.12 -2.40 17.86
C THR A 252 -12.20 -3.46 17.80
N VAL A 253 -12.80 -3.67 16.64
CA VAL A 253 -13.91 -4.62 16.46
C VAL A 253 -13.69 -5.54 15.29
N THR A 254 -14.20 -6.78 15.44
CA THR A 254 -14.36 -7.77 14.36
C THR A 254 -15.82 -8.07 14.20
N ILE A 255 -16.37 -7.83 13.00
CA ILE A 255 -17.79 -8.07 12.71
C ILE A 255 -17.89 -9.11 11.60
N ILE A 256 -18.55 -10.23 11.91
CA ILE A 256 -18.85 -11.25 10.93
C ILE A 256 -20.16 -10.88 10.23
N LEU A 257 -20.06 -10.65 8.92
CA LEU A 257 -21.18 -10.30 8.06
C LEU A 257 -21.54 -11.47 7.14
N PRO A 258 -22.77 -11.53 6.60
CA PRO A 258 -23.14 -12.59 5.64
C PRO A 258 -22.24 -12.67 4.41
N ASN A 259 -21.66 -11.53 3.97
CA ASN A 259 -20.81 -11.41 2.80
C ASN A 259 -19.31 -11.36 3.11
N GLY A 260 -18.88 -11.39 4.39
CA GLY A 260 -17.45 -11.36 4.73
C GLY A 260 -17.15 -10.99 6.17
N ILE A 261 -15.91 -10.61 6.43
CA ILE A 261 -15.44 -10.16 7.76
C ILE A 261 -14.99 -8.71 7.65
N LEU A 262 -15.49 -7.89 8.55
CA LEU A 262 -15.11 -6.50 8.72
C LEU A 262 -14.25 -6.37 9.98
N LEU A 263 -13.04 -5.85 9.81
CA LEU A 263 -12.12 -5.47 10.88
C LEU A 263 -12.05 -3.95 10.93
N ALA A 264 -12.18 -3.38 12.11
CA ALA A 264 -12.14 -1.93 12.27
C ALA A 264 -11.45 -1.53 13.57
N SER A 265 -10.88 -0.32 13.55
CA SER A 265 -10.41 0.37 14.75
C SER A 265 -10.72 1.86 14.67
N TRP A 266 -10.81 2.46 15.85
CA TRP A 266 -10.97 3.89 16.04
C TRP A 266 -10.13 4.32 17.23
N GLY A 267 -9.36 5.40 17.10
CA GLY A 267 -8.55 5.86 18.23
C GLY A 267 -7.81 7.14 17.93
N THR A 268 -7.13 7.63 18.96
CA THR A 268 -6.35 8.86 18.90
C THR A 268 -4.92 8.59 19.37
N ASP A 269 -3.95 8.87 18.52
CA ASP A 269 -2.52 8.71 18.84
C ASP A 269 -1.67 9.74 18.09
N TRP A 270 -0.38 9.77 18.36
CA TRP A 270 0.59 10.56 17.64
C TRP A 270 0.87 9.93 16.27
N PRO A 271 0.73 10.70 15.16
CA PRO A 271 0.97 10.17 13.82
C PRO A 271 2.46 9.91 13.54
N VAL A 272 3.34 10.65 14.20
CA VAL A 272 4.80 10.60 14.05
C VAL A 272 5.51 10.61 15.40
N ASN A 273 6.81 10.37 15.41
CA ASN A 273 7.61 10.39 16.64
C ASN A 273 7.85 11.79 17.19
N ASP A 274 7.80 12.84 16.36
CA ASP A 274 7.94 14.23 16.78
C ASP A 274 6.64 14.73 17.41
N THR A 275 6.47 14.48 18.70
CA THR A 275 5.30 14.89 19.47
C THR A 275 5.30 16.36 19.89
N VAL A 276 6.37 17.09 19.60
CA VAL A 276 6.48 18.54 19.85
C VAL A 276 5.87 19.32 18.69
N LYS A 277 6.22 18.94 17.47
CA LYS A 277 5.74 19.60 16.25
C LYS A 277 4.32 19.19 15.89
N TYR A 278 3.96 17.91 16.06
CA TYR A 278 2.70 17.35 15.58
C TYR A 278 1.72 17.07 16.72
N GLY A 279 0.46 17.38 16.51
CA GLY A 279 -0.64 17.02 17.41
C GLY A 279 -1.05 15.55 17.26
N LYS A 280 -1.88 15.09 18.20
CA LYS A 280 -2.52 13.77 18.05
C LYS A 280 -3.61 13.82 16.99
N GLU A 281 -3.73 12.73 16.25
CA GLU A 281 -4.76 12.53 15.25
C GLU A 281 -5.76 11.46 15.70
N THR A 282 -7.03 11.70 15.45
CA THR A 282 -8.09 10.70 15.62
C THR A 282 -8.37 10.05 14.29
N VAL A 283 -8.25 8.74 14.24
CA VAL A 283 -8.27 7.95 12.99
C VAL A 283 -9.21 6.78 13.11
N GLY A 284 -10.00 6.55 12.06
CA GLY A 284 -10.75 5.33 11.84
C GLY A 284 -10.09 4.47 10.76
N LEU A 285 -9.85 3.19 11.03
CA LEU A 285 -9.33 2.20 10.09
C LEU A 285 -10.38 1.13 9.82
N GLY A 286 -10.51 0.69 8.59
CA GLY A 286 -11.42 -0.39 8.20
C GLY A 286 -10.81 -1.31 7.14
N VAL A 287 -10.96 -2.61 7.34
CA VAL A 287 -10.62 -3.65 6.35
C VAL A 287 -11.80 -4.59 6.21
N PHE A 288 -12.25 -4.82 4.99
CA PHE A 288 -13.29 -5.78 4.68
C PHE A 288 -12.74 -6.89 3.80
N ILE A 289 -12.94 -8.14 4.23
CA ILE A 289 -12.51 -9.34 3.51
C ILE A 289 -13.74 -10.10 3.08
N PRO A 290 -14.02 -10.24 1.77
CA PRO A 290 -15.14 -11.02 1.27
C PRO A 290 -15.10 -12.46 1.75
N LYS A 291 -16.27 -13.08 1.92
CA LYS A 291 -16.43 -14.41 2.52
C LYS A 291 -15.59 -15.51 1.86
N ALA A 292 -15.40 -15.42 0.54
CA ALA A 292 -14.57 -16.37 -0.20
C ALA A 292 -13.11 -16.37 0.27
N TYR A 293 -12.60 -15.21 0.70
CA TYR A 293 -11.20 -14.99 1.08
C TYR A 293 -11.00 -14.83 2.59
N ALA A 294 -12.07 -14.79 3.36
CA ALA A 294 -12.00 -14.64 4.81
C ALA A 294 -11.69 -15.96 5.49
N GLY A 295 -10.59 -16.02 6.19
CA GLY A 295 -10.21 -17.11 7.08
C GLY A 295 -10.66 -16.85 8.52
N MET A 296 -9.85 -17.33 9.46
CA MET A 296 -10.11 -17.15 10.89
C MET A 296 -9.64 -15.76 11.34
N PRO A 297 -10.47 -15.00 12.08
CA PRO A 297 -10.01 -13.82 12.79
C PRO A 297 -8.98 -14.20 13.85
N VAL A 298 -7.90 -13.43 13.91
CA VAL A 298 -6.82 -13.57 14.91
C VAL A 298 -6.40 -12.19 15.40
N HIS A 299 -5.74 -12.11 16.52
CA HIS A 299 -5.24 -10.85 17.05
C HIS A 299 -3.94 -11.04 17.80
N ASP A 300 -3.12 -10.03 17.83
CA ASP A 300 -2.01 -9.91 18.76
C ASP A 300 -2.17 -8.63 19.60
N LYS A 301 -1.12 -8.25 20.33
CA LYS A 301 -1.17 -7.09 21.24
C LYS A 301 -1.50 -5.77 20.55
N GLN A 302 -1.17 -5.64 19.26
CA GLN A 302 -1.22 -4.38 18.52
C GLN A 302 -2.08 -4.43 17.25
N ASN A 303 -2.62 -5.60 16.91
CA ASN A 303 -3.29 -5.81 15.64
C ASN A 303 -4.56 -6.65 15.78
N ASN A 304 -5.59 -6.27 15.04
CA ASN A 304 -6.79 -7.05 14.80
C ASN A 304 -6.75 -7.53 13.34
N LEU A 305 -6.69 -8.84 13.13
CA LEU A 305 -6.31 -9.46 11.87
C LEU A 305 -7.32 -10.52 11.44
N CYS A 306 -7.28 -10.89 10.18
CA CYS A 306 -7.93 -12.09 9.66
C CYS A 306 -6.94 -12.82 8.74
N LEU A 307 -6.87 -14.13 8.90
CA LEU A 307 -6.15 -14.97 7.96
C LEU A 307 -6.82 -14.89 6.59
N LEU A 308 -6.02 -14.86 5.53
CA LEU A 308 -6.52 -14.88 4.17
C LEU A 308 -6.66 -16.32 3.68
N LYS A 309 -7.75 -16.61 3.01
CA LYS A 309 -7.92 -17.80 2.18
C LYS A 309 -7.69 -17.44 0.75
N GLU A 310 -6.97 -18.28 0.05
CA GLU A 310 -6.71 -18.10 -1.37
C GLU A 310 -7.60 -18.99 -2.20
N GLU A 311 -8.23 -18.42 -3.21
CA GLU A 311 -8.91 -19.16 -4.26
C GLU A 311 -8.08 -19.08 -5.55
N LYS A 312 -7.61 -20.23 -6.06
CA LYS A 312 -6.76 -20.29 -7.26
C LYS A 312 -5.52 -19.39 -7.15
N ASN A 313 -4.85 -19.43 -6.00
CA ASN A 313 -3.67 -18.62 -5.69
C ASN A 313 -3.92 -17.12 -5.70
N THR A 314 -5.13 -16.69 -5.40
CA THR A 314 -5.50 -15.29 -5.28
C THR A 314 -6.37 -15.06 -4.05
N ALA A 315 -6.21 -13.89 -3.44
CA ALA A 315 -7.16 -13.36 -2.47
C ALA A 315 -7.40 -11.88 -2.76
N HIS A 316 -8.54 -11.34 -2.35
CA HIS A 316 -8.72 -9.90 -2.35
C HIS A 316 -9.46 -9.42 -1.10
N PHE A 317 -9.23 -8.16 -0.78
CA PHE A 317 -9.87 -7.46 0.32
C PHE A 317 -9.92 -5.97 0.01
N TYR A 318 -10.56 -5.22 0.88
CA TYR A 318 -10.70 -3.76 0.73
C TYR A 318 -10.26 -3.09 2.02
N LEU A 319 -9.68 -1.89 1.88
CA LEU A 319 -9.37 -1.04 3.03
C LEU A 319 -9.95 0.35 2.86
N THR A 320 -10.21 1.03 3.97
CA THR A 320 -10.66 2.43 4.00
C THR A 320 -10.22 3.11 5.28
N VAL A 321 -10.09 4.44 5.25
CA VAL A 321 -9.62 5.24 6.38
C VAL A 321 -10.45 6.51 6.51
N CYS A 322 -10.57 7.02 7.75
CA CYS A 322 -11.09 8.32 8.11
C CYS A 322 -10.09 9.08 8.97
N GLY A 323 -9.72 10.29 8.58
CA GLY A 323 -8.91 11.21 9.38
C GLY A 323 -9.79 12.22 10.10
N ALA A 324 -10.42 11.80 11.20
CA ALA A 324 -11.47 12.56 11.88
C ALA A 324 -11.03 13.95 12.35
N THR A 325 -9.77 14.13 12.69
CA THR A 325 -9.21 15.44 13.11
C THR A 325 -8.48 16.17 12.00
N LYS A 326 -8.11 15.48 10.92
CA LYS A 326 -7.37 16.07 9.82
C LYS A 326 -8.28 16.63 8.73
N GLU A 327 -9.33 15.90 8.36
CA GLU A 327 -10.27 16.30 7.31
C GLU A 327 -11.12 17.50 7.77
N ASN A 328 -11.31 18.50 6.91
CA ASN A 328 -12.21 19.61 7.21
C ASN A 328 -13.68 19.14 7.29
N HIS A 329 -14.02 18.09 6.54
CA HIS A 329 -15.34 17.47 6.53
C HIS A 329 -15.19 15.94 6.64
N PRO A 330 -14.87 15.40 7.83
CA PRO A 330 -14.68 13.98 8.00
C PRO A 330 -15.99 13.21 7.86
N ILE A 331 -15.89 11.98 7.37
CA ILE A 331 -17.06 11.10 7.21
C ILE A 331 -17.56 10.53 8.54
N ALA A 332 -16.76 10.62 9.59
CA ALA A 332 -17.11 10.24 10.95
C ALA A 332 -16.34 11.12 11.94
N THR A 333 -16.95 11.47 13.05
CA THR A 333 -16.36 12.26 14.14
C THR A 333 -16.21 11.46 15.42
N ASN A 334 -16.79 10.27 15.47
CA ASN A 334 -16.72 9.33 16.59
C ASN A 334 -16.79 7.89 16.11
N ALA A 335 -16.47 6.94 17.01
CA ALA A 335 -16.41 5.53 16.70
C ALA A 335 -17.74 4.95 16.17
N THR A 336 -18.88 5.37 16.73
CA THR A 336 -20.20 4.90 16.30
C THR A 336 -20.48 5.27 14.85
N GLU A 337 -20.27 6.52 14.48
CA GLU A 337 -20.44 7.00 13.10
C GLU A 337 -19.51 6.26 12.14
N TRP A 338 -18.24 5.98 12.57
CA TRP A 338 -17.30 5.23 11.79
C TRP A 338 -17.77 3.80 11.52
N TYR A 339 -18.21 3.09 12.54
CA TYR A 339 -18.69 1.73 12.40
C TYR A 339 -19.98 1.65 11.58
N ASP A 340 -20.87 2.60 11.72
CA ASP A 340 -22.07 2.71 10.87
C ASP A 340 -21.72 2.96 9.40
N TYR A 341 -20.73 3.79 9.12
CA TYR A 341 -20.19 3.98 7.77
C TYR A 341 -19.64 2.68 7.22
N LEU A 342 -18.78 2.00 7.97
CA LEU A 342 -18.15 0.76 7.55
C LEU A 342 -19.17 -0.35 7.28
N LEU A 343 -20.20 -0.49 8.08
CA LEU A 343 -21.28 -1.45 7.83
C LEU A 343 -22.02 -1.18 6.52
N LYS A 344 -22.27 0.09 6.19
CA LYS A 344 -22.88 0.48 4.91
C LYS A 344 -21.93 0.26 3.74
N TRP A 345 -20.64 0.54 3.93
CA TRP A 345 -19.58 0.34 2.93
C TRP A 345 -19.39 -1.15 2.63
N ALA A 346 -19.19 -1.98 3.64
CA ALA A 346 -18.97 -3.42 3.49
C ALA A 346 -20.14 -4.16 2.79
N LYS A 347 -21.39 -3.71 2.98
CA LYS A 347 -22.55 -4.27 2.30
C LYS A 347 -22.54 -4.09 0.78
N LYS A 348 -21.81 -3.11 0.26
CA LYS A 348 -21.70 -2.81 -1.18
C LYS A 348 -20.59 -3.60 -1.85
N LEU A 349 -19.68 -4.16 -1.07
CA LEU A 349 -18.50 -4.89 -1.56
C LEU A 349 -18.84 -6.38 -1.77
N LYS A 350 -18.15 -6.98 -2.77
CA LYS A 350 -18.36 -8.39 -3.18
C LYS A 350 -17.07 -9.17 -3.10
#